data_d18ed1113d290033e01204d812f3035d
#
_entry.id   d18ed1113d290033e01204d812f3035d
#
_cell.length_a   1.000
_cell.length_b   1.000
_cell.length_c   1.000
_cell.angle_alpha   90.00
_cell.angle_beta   90.00
_cell.angle_gamma   90.00
#
_symmetry.space_group_name_H-M   'P 1'
#
loop_
_entity.id
_entity.type
_entity.pdbx_description
1 polymer ?
#
loop_
_entity_poly.entity_id
_entity_poly.type
_entity_poly.pdbx_seq_one_letter_code
_entity_poly.pdbx_strand_id
1 'polypeptide(L)'
;MTSETEERDSTMQQDTTALMQLLTSVLQHDTVTALSFTDPWGTAVAIGAKKMETRSWPAPRKYWRGPLALHISGTLTAEAKWVCERSPFREVLHAAGYASDMRRRFMWELPLKQVIAIAWLEEAERISADFHVDEQERSFGNYLPGRYAWKFGAVYRLKQPVLAVGRLGLWQWTPAVSVWDEIQQMLDGLRAEGQVESHA
;
A
#
# COMPACT_ATOMS: atom_id res chain seq x y z
N MET A 1 -33.19 -0.39 -5.46
CA MET A 1 -32.24 0.53 -6.13
C MET A 1 -31.69 1.62 -5.20
N THR A 2 -32.38 2.08 -4.17
CA THR A 2 -31.91 3.13 -3.22
C THR A 2 -30.82 2.62 -2.26
N SER A 3 -30.90 1.40 -1.77
CA SER A 3 -29.96 0.87 -0.75
C SER A 3 -28.52 0.65 -1.26
N GLU A 4 -28.34 0.19 -2.49
CA GLU A 4 -26.99 -0.03 -3.07
C GLU A 4 -26.26 1.28 -3.40
N THR A 5 -27.00 2.35 -3.71
CA THR A 5 -26.42 3.68 -3.99
C THR A 5 -25.98 4.33 -2.69
N GLU A 6 -26.81 4.26 -1.64
CA GLU A 6 -26.47 4.78 -0.30
C GLU A 6 -25.28 4.04 0.33
N GLU A 7 -25.17 2.73 0.13
CA GLU A 7 -24.04 1.93 0.64
C GLU A 7 -22.73 2.26 -0.11
N ARG A 8 -22.78 2.48 -1.41
CA ARG A 8 -21.62 2.93 -2.22
C ARG A 8 -21.17 4.33 -1.83
N ASP A 9 -22.09 5.26 -1.66
CA ASP A 9 -21.76 6.64 -1.24
C ASP A 9 -21.14 6.67 0.16
N SER A 10 -21.68 5.87 1.10
CA SER A 10 -21.10 5.72 2.44
C SER A 10 -19.69 5.15 2.42
N THR A 11 -19.45 4.13 1.59
CA THR A 11 -18.11 3.51 1.44
C THR A 11 -17.12 4.49 0.84
N MET A 12 -17.50 5.21 -0.21
CA MET A 12 -16.64 6.20 -0.86
C MET A 12 -16.29 7.35 0.09
N GLN A 13 -17.23 7.79 0.92
CA GLN A 13 -16.98 8.82 1.92
C GLN A 13 -16.06 8.37 3.06
N GLN A 14 -16.16 7.11 3.49
CA GLN A 14 -15.24 6.51 4.46
C GLN A 14 -13.81 6.39 3.90
N ASP A 15 -13.66 5.97 2.65
CA ASP A 15 -12.37 5.86 1.98
C ASP A 15 -11.70 7.23 1.82
N THR A 16 -12.45 8.25 1.45
CA THR A 16 -11.97 9.64 1.33
C THR A 16 -11.52 10.17 2.69
N THR A 17 -12.29 9.95 3.75
CA THR A 17 -11.96 10.37 5.11
C THR A 17 -10.67 9.69 5.59
N ALA A 18 -10.53 8.39 5.38
CA ALA A 18 -9.33 7.63 5.75
C ALA A 18 -8.08 8.11 4.97
N LEU A 19 -8.24 8.44 3.69
CA LEU A 19 -7.17 9.01 2.88
C LEU A 19 -6.76 10.40 3.38
N MET A 20 -7.70 11.26 3.69
CA MET A 20 -7.42 12.59 4.26
C MET A 20 -6.68 12.48 5.60
N GLN A 21 -7.07 11.55 6.46
CA GLN A 21 -6.37 11.29 7.72
C GLN A 21 -4.92 10.87 7.49
N LEU A 22 -4.68 9.95 6.56
CA LEU A 22 -3.34 9.53 6.16
C LEU A 22 -2.49 10.72 5.72
N LEU A 23 -2.96 11.49 4.74
CA LEU A 23 -2.22 12.61 4.15
C LEU A 23 -1.96 13.71 5.18
N THR A 24 -2.94 14.03 6.03
CA THR A 24 -2.77 14.99 7.12
C THR A 24 -1.70 14.53 8.11
N SER A 25 -1.71 13.26 8.48
CA SER A 25 -0.69 12.71 9.39
C SER A 25 0.72 12.75 8.79
N VAL A 26 0.86 12.47 7.49
CA VAL A 26 2.16 12.57 6.79
C VAL A 26 2.72 13.98 6.86
N LEU A 27 1.89 15.00 6.61
CA LEU A 27 2.30 16.41 6.59
C LEU A 27 2.68 16.98 7.97
N GLN A 28 2.40 16.27 9.05
CA GLN A 28 2.79 16.67 10.41
C GLN A 28 4.25 16.34 10.78
N HIS A 29 4.97 15.63 9.91
CA HIS A 29 6.30 15.11 10.21
C HIS A 29 7.29 15.40 9.08
N ASP A 30 8.56 15.62 9.41
CA ASP A 30 9.64 15.78 8.41
C ASP A 30 10.09 14.46 7.78
N THR A 31 9.75 13.34 8.39
CA THR A 31 10.11 12.00 7.94
C THR A 31 8.93 11.05 8.08
N VAL A 32 8.89 10.04 7.23
CA VAL A 32 7.90 8.95 7.29
C VAL A 32 8.61 7.64 7.62
N THR A 33 8.07 6.88 8.55
CA THR A 33 8.56 5.51 8.81
C THR A 33 8.36 4.68 7.55
N ALA A 34 9.40 3.96 7.12
CA ALA A 34 9.39 3.14 5.92
C ALA A 34 9.66 1.67 6.21
N LEU A 35 9.10 0.80 5.39
CA LEU A 35 9.36 -0.63 5.36
C LEU A 35 9.75 -1.07 3.96
N SER A 36 10.79 -1.91 3.87
CA SER A 36 11.19 -2.48 2.59
C SER A 36 10.43 -3.79 2.32
N PHE A 37 9.78 -3.83 1.17
CA PHE A 37 9.03 -4.98 0.65
C PHE A 37 9.82 -5.65 -0.47
N THR A 38 9.67 -6.96 -0.62
CA THR A 38 10.01 -7.65 -1.84
C THR A 38 8.84 -7.53 -2.81
N ASP A 39 9.11 -7.22 -4.08
CA ASP A 39 8.08 -7.27 -5.11
C ASP A 39 7.85 -8.72 -5.58
N PRO A 40 6.60 -9.04 -6.03
CA PRO A 40 5.46 -8.15 -6.31
C PRO A 40 4.56 -7.82 -5.10
N TRP A 41 4.88 -8.31 -3.90
CA TRP A 41 4.01 -8.13 -2.72
C TRP A 41 3.83 -6.66 -2.32
N GLY A 42 4.92 -5.87 -2.37
CA GLY A 42 4.85 -4.44 -2.06
C GLY A 42 4.03 -3.65 -3.07
N THR A 43 4.19 -3.93 -4.36
CA THR A 43 3.36 -3.34 -5.42
C THR A 43 1.90 -3.75 -5.26
N ALA A 44 1.60 -5.01 -4.91
CA ALA A 44 0.23 -5.45 -4.66
C ALA A 44 -0.45 -4.70 -3.50
N VAL A 45 0.29 -4.36 -2.44
CA VAL A 45 -0.22 -3.47 -1.37
C VAL A 45 -0.45 -2.06 -1.91
N ALA A 46 0.51 -1.50 -2.64
CA ALA A 46 0.42 -0.13 -3.15
C ALA A 46 -0.76 0.10 -4.11
N ILE A 47 -1.18 -0.91 -4.85
CA ILE A 47 -2.34 -0.85 -5.75
C ILE A 47 -3.66 -1.31 -5.09
N GLY A 48 -3.64 -1.62 -3.77
CA GLY A 48 -4.83 -2.03 -3.02
C GLY A 48 -5.32 -3.45 -3.27
N ALA A 49 -4.61 -4.25 -4.08
CA ALA A 49 -4.96 -5.65 -4.36
C ALA A 49 -4.70 -6.56 -3.15
N LYS A 50 -3.68 -6.22 -2.36
CA LYS A 50 -3.29 -6.89 -1.11
C LYS A 50 -3.46 -5.93 0.05
N LYS A 51 -4.14 -6.36 1.10
CA LYS A 51 -4.48 -5.51 2.26
C LYS A 51 -3.61 -5.75 3.49
N MET A 52 -2.89 -6.87 3.54
CA MET A 52 -2.07 -7.25 4.69
C MET A 52 -0.69 -7.70 4.25
N GLU A 53 0.36 -7.23 4.93
CA GLU A 53 1.70 -7.79 4.80
C GLU A 53 1.97 -8.81 5.89
N THR A 54 2.61 -9.93 5.56
CA THR A 54 2.92 -10.97 6.55
C THR A 54 4.41 -11.03 6.87
N ARG A 55 4.74 -10.89 8.16
CA ARG A 55 6.12 -10.89 8.67
C ARG A 55 6.33 -11.93 9.78
N SER A 56 7.58 -12.35 9.98
CA SER A 56 7.95 -13.20 11.12
C SER A 56 8.04 -12.44 12.46
N TRP A 57 7.90 -11.12 12.44
CA TRP A 57 8.00 -10.23 13.60
C TRP A 57 6.83 -9.22 13.60
N PRO A 58 6.39 -8.78 14.81
CA PRO A 58 5.26 -7.84 14.94
C PRO A 58 5.67 -6.41 14.54
N ALA A 59 4.73 -5.64 14.00
CA ALA A 59 4.91 -4.19 13.95
C ALA A 59 4.89 -3.63 15.38
N PRO A 60 5.89 -2.82 15.78
CA PRO A 60 5.84 -2.17 17.08
C PRO A 60 4.62 -1.26 17.20
N ARG A 61 3.90 -1.34 18.33
CA ARG A 61 2.63 -0.61 18.55
C ARG A 61 2.73 0.90 18.36
N LYS A 62 3.90 1.48 18.59
CA LYS A 62 4.13 2.93 18.39
C LYS A 62 3.96 3.41 16.94
N TYR A 63 3.95 2.48 15.97
CA TYR A 63 3.74 2.78 14.55
C TYR A 63 2.32 2.44 14.07
N TRP A 64 1.49 1.86 14.95
CA TRP A 64 0.10 1.59 14.63
C TRP A 64 -0.69 2.88 14.52
N ARG A 65 -1.70 2.88 13.69
CA ARG A 65 -2.52 4.05 13.37
C ARG A 65 -1.68 5.23 12.90
N GLY A 66 -0.74 4.93 12.00
CA GLY A 66 0.17 5.92 11.45
C GLY A 66 0.65 5.60 10.04
N PRO A 67 1.29 6.58 9.39
CA PRO A 67 1.78 6.43 8.03
C PRO A 67 2.99 5.51 7.97
N LEU A 68 3.01 4.65 6.95
CA LEU A 68 4.13 3.77 6.60
C LEU A 68 4.45 3.89 5.12
N ALA A 69 5.66 4.33 4.78
CA ALA A 69 6.13 4.40 3.41
C ALA A 69 6.48 3.00 2.90
N LEU A 70 5.95 2.64 1.73
CA LEU A 70 6.17 1.36 1.07
C LEU A 70 7.36 1.48 0.12
N HIS A 71 8.51 0.98 0.53
CA HIS A 71 9.72 0.93 -0.28
C HIS A 71 9.88 -0.45 -0.91
N ILE A 72 10.13 -0.50 -2.21
CA ILE A 72 10.41 -1.75 -2.92
C ILE A 72 11.91 -2.04 -2.90
N SER A 73 12.29 -3.23 -2.46
CA SER A 73 13.69 -3.66 -2.42
C SER A 73 14.30 -3.74 -3.82
N GLY A 74 15.64 -3.69 -3.88
CA GLY A 74 16.36 -3.68 -5.15
C GLY A 74 16.49 -5.04 -5.85
N THR A 75 15.97 -6.12 -5.25
CA THR A 75 16.16 -7.48 -5.76
C THR A 75 14.84 -8.14 -6.08
N LEU A 76 14.67 -8.57 -7.32
CA LEU A 76 13.59 -9.43 -7.75
C LEU A 76 14.10 -10.87 -7.78
N THR A 77 13.72 -11.65 -6.78
CA THR A 77 14.14 -13.06 -6.63
C THR A 77 13.54 -13.95 -7.72
N ALA A 78 14.06 -15.16 -7.89
CA ALA A 78 13.48 -16.15 -8.81
C ALA A 78 12.03 -16.51 -8.43
N GLU A 79 11.74 -16.63 -7.13
CA GLU A 79 10.39 -16.82 -6.61
C GLU A 79 9.47 -15.65 -6.97
N ALA A 80 9.92 -14.43 -6.75
CA ALA A 80 9.16 -13.23 -7.09
C ALA A 80 8.81 -13.16 -8.58
N LYS A 81 9.78 -13.45 -9.45
CA LYS A 81 9.53 -13.56 -10.91
C LYS A 81 8.50 -14.62 -11.24
N TRP A 82 8.62 -15.79 -10.61
CA TRP A 82 7.68 -16.90 -10.79
C TRP A 82 6.26 -16.53 -10.36
N VAL A 83 6.12 -15.79 -9.25
CA VAL A 83 4.84 -15.30 -8.71
C VAL A 83 4.20 -14.27 -9.65
N CYS A 84 4.98 -13.33 -10.20
CA CYS A 84 4.48 -12.32 -11.16
C CYS A 84 3.79 -12.93 -12.39
N GLU A 85 4.20 -14.14 -12.80
CA GLU A 85 3.66 -14.83 -13.97
C GLU A 85 2.35 -15.60 -13.69
N ARG A 86 1.84 -15.56 -12.46
CA ARG A 86 0.71 -16.38 -12.01
C ARG A 86 -0.39 -15.56 -11.36
N SER A 87 -1.61 -16.09 -11.46
CA SER A 87 -2.75 -15.59 -10.71
C SER A 87 -2.47 -15.68 -9.20
N PRO A 88 -2.89 -14.65 -8.44
CA PRO A 88 -3.58 -13.44 -8.88
C PRO A 88 -2.64 -12.28 -9.26
N PHE A 89 -1.34 -12.41 -9.03
CA PHE A 89 -0.39 -11.30 -9.23
C PHE A 89 -0.34 -10.83 -10.69
N ARG A 90 -0.31 -11.76 -11.64
CA ARG A 90 -0.26 -11.42 -13.06
C ARG A 90 -1.39 -10.47 -13.44
N GLU A 91 -2.61 -10.78 -13.04
CA GLU A 91 -3.82 -10.02 -13.39
C GLU A 91 -3.79 -8.62 -12.78
N VAL A 92 -3.47 -8.52 -11.48
CA VAL A 92 -3.48 -7.22 -10.80
C VAL A 92 -2.32 -6.32 -11.24
N LEU A 93 -1.16 -6.88 -11.54
CA LEU A 93 -0.02 -6.14 -12.06
C LEU A 93 -0.31 -5.63 -13.48
N HIS A 94 -0.92 -6.46 -14.33
CA HIS A 94 -1.37 -6.04 -15.67
C HIS A 94 -2.38 -4.90 -15.59
N ALA A 95 -3.42 -5.05 -14.77
CA ALA A 95 -4.43 -4.02 -14.60
C ALA A 95 -3.85 -2.69 -14.09
N ALA A 96 -2.79 -2.76 -13.28
CA ALA A 96 -2.09 -1.59 -12.75
C ALA A 96 -1.03 -1.00 -13.71
N GLY A 97 -0.86 -1.54 -14.91
CA GLY A 97 0.06 -1.05 -15.93
C GLY A 97 1.53 -1.48 -15.76
N TYR A 98 1.80 -2.47 -14.90
CA TYR A 98 3.16 -3.01 -14.69
C TYR A 98 3.54 -4.13 -15.67
N ALA A 99 2.67 -4.51 -16.56
CA ALA A 99 2.94 -5.54 -17.55
C ALA A 99 3.91 -5.06 -18.61
N SER A 100 4.98 -5.80 -18.80
CA SER A 100 5.90 -5.60 -19.91
C SER A 100 5.33 -6.14 -21.23
N ASP A 101 5.91 -5.69 -22.34
CA ASP A 101 5.66 -6.24 -23.68
C ASP A 101 5.77 -7.78 -23.65
N MET A 102 4.65 -8.46 -23.93
CA MET A 102 4.55 -9.93 -24.00
C MET A 102 5.53 -10.57 -24.97
N ARG A 103 6.17 -9.79 -25.83
CA ARG A 103 7.20 -10.22 -26.78
C ARG A 103 8.58 -10.37 -26.15
N ARG A 104 8.80 -9.78 -24.98
CA ARG A 104 10.08 -9.89 -24.25
C ARG A 104 9.86 -10.79 -23.04
N ARG A 105 10.32 -12.00 -23.10
CA ARG A 105 10.30 -13.00 -22.05
C ARG A 105 10.83 -12.38 -20.74
N PHE A 106 9.98 -12.18 -19.72
CA PHE A 106 10.32 -11.81 -18.34
C PHE A 106 10.78 -10.36 -18.05
N MET A 107 10.13 -9.36 -18.58
CA MET A 107 10.43 -7.98 -18.17
C MET A 107 9.23 -7.29 -17.53
N TRP A 108 8.99 -7.59 -16.27
CA TRP A 108 8.09 -6.79 -15.43
C TRP A 108 8.82 -5.50 -15.05
N GLU A 109 8.28 -4.35 -15.42
CA GLU A 109 8.81 -3.03 -15.04
C GLU A 109 8.31 -2.66 -13.63
N LEU A 110 8.80 -3.41 -12.63
CA LEU A 110 8.48 -3.16 -11.24
C LEU A 110 9.35 -2.03 -10.68
N PRO A 111 8.83 -1.21 -9.74
CA PRO A 111 9.48 -0.01 -9.23
C PRO A 111 10.55 -0.34 -8.17
N LEU A 112 11.56 -1.10 -8.53
CA LEU A 112 12.63 -1.52 -7.62
C LEU A 112 13.44 -0.33 -7.10
N LYS A 113 13.90 -0.41 -5.84
CA LYS A 113 14.68 0.62 -5.13
C LYS A 113 13.93 1.95 -4.97
N GLN A 114 12.60 1.92 -4.91
CA GLN A 114 11.79 3.12 -4.84
C GLN A 114 10.77 3.06 -3.72
N VAL A 115 10.45 4.20 -3.13
CA VAL A 115 9.22 4.39 -2.37
C VAL A 115 8.11 4.69 -3.38
N ILE A 116 7.03 3.92 -3.31
CA ILE A 116 5.97 3.93 -4.32
C ILE A 116 4.62 4.38 -3.79
N ALA A 117 4.44 4.27 -2.47
CA ALA A 117 3.19 4.62 -1.80
C ALA A 117 3.43 4.92 -0.33
N ILE A 118 2.45 5.54 0.30
CA ILE A 118 2.34 5.65 1.75
C ILE A 118 1.01 5.01 2.14
N ALA A 119 1.04 4.08 3.10
CA ALA A 119 -0.13 3.37 3.60
C ALA A 119 -0.37 3.72 5.07
N TRP A 120 -1.62 3.65 5.51
CA TRP A 120 -1.97 3.71 6.92
C TRP A 120 -1.81 2.33 7.53
N LEU A 121 -0.85 2.16 8.45
CA LEU A 121 -0.72 0.93 9.21
C LEU A 121 -1.74 0.95 10.35
N GLU A 122 -2.78 0.13 10.25
CA GLU A 122 -3.82 0.06 11.28
C GLU A 122 -3.30 -0.65 12.52
N GLU A 123 -2.87 -1.89 12.35
CA GLU A 123 -2.41 -2.77 13.41
C GLU A 123 -1.57 -3.93 12.86
N ALA A 124 -1.01 -4.73 13.77
CA ALA A 124 -0.38 -6.00 13.42
C ALA A 124 -0.85 -7.09 14.39
N GLU A 125 -1.43 -8.13 13.85
CA GLU A 125 -1.99 -9.24 14.59
C GLU A 125 -1.16 -10.51 14.41
N ARG A 126 -1.02 -11.31 15.47
CA ARG A 126 -0.39 -12.62 15.36
C ARG A 126 -1.35 -13.60 14.70
N ILE A 127 -0.89 -14.24 13.65
CA ILE A 127 -1.65 -15.25 12.93
C ILE A 127 -1.73 -16.51 13.79
N SER A 128 -2.93 -16.85 14.21
CA SER A 128 -3.29 -18.08 14.93
C SER A 128 -3.83 -19.14 13.96
N ALA A 129 -4.16 -20.32 14.45
CA ALA A 129 -4.74 -21.39 13.62
C ALA A 129 -6.15 -21.06 13.12
N ASP A 130 -6.87 -20.20 13.86
CA ASP A 130 -8.22 -19.71 13.60
C ASP A 130 -8.24 -18.32 12.95
N PHE A 131 -7.06 -17.78 12.55
CA PHE A 131 -6.98 -16.49 11.87
C PHE A 131 -7.73 -16.51 10.53
N HIS A 132 -8.71 -15.64 10.43
CA HIS A 132 -9.57 -15.57 9.25
C HIS A 132 -9.06 -14.52 8.27
N VAL A 133 -8.91 -14.92 7.03
CA VAL A 133 -8.59 -14.07 5.89
C VAL A 133 -9.35 -14.63 4.69
N ASP A 134 -9.93 -13.76 3.89
CA ASP A 134 -10.65 -14.18 2.69
C ASP A 134 -9.71 -14.88 1.68
N GLU A 135 -10.28 -15.61 0.74
CA GLU A 135 -9.54 -16.42 -0.21
C GLU A 135 -8.68 -15.56 -1.15
N GLN A 136 -9.18 -14.40 -1.53
CA GLN A 136 -8.45 -13.45 -2.38
C GLN A 136 -7.19 -12.96 -1.67
N GLU A 137 -7.31 -12.43 -0.45
CA GLU A 137 -6.16 -11.95 0.32
C GLU A 137 -5.18 -13.09 0.63
N ARG A 138 -5.70 -14.29 0.94
CA ARG A 138 -4.89 -15.49 1.18
C ARG A 138 -3.99 -15.83 0.01
N SER A 139 -4.44 -15.61 -1.22
CA SER A 139 -3.68 -15.89 -2.45
C SER A 139 -2.48 -14.97 -2.66
N PHE A 140 -2.44 -13.82 -1.95
CA PHE A 140 -1.34 -12.84 -2.02
C PHE A 140 -0.24 -13.05 -0.96
N GLY A 141 -0.36 -13.98 -0.02
CA GLY A 141 0.62 -14.03 1.04
C GLY A 141 0.71 -15.35 1.80
N ASN A 142 1.68 -15.40 2.70
CA ASN A 142 1.88 -16.54 3.60
C ASN A 142 1.24 -16.26 4.96
N TYR A 143 0.05 -16.80 5.18
CA TYR A 143 -0.75 -16.65 6.41
C TYR A 143 -0.62 -17.85 7.36
N LEU A 144 0.54 -18.50 7.39
CA LEU A 144 0.79 -19.60 8.32
C LEU A 144 0.81 -19.12 9.78
N PRO A 145 0.28 -19.92 10.72
CA PRO A 145 0.33 -19.62 12.14
C PRO A 145 1.74 -19.29 12.64
N GLY A 146 1.82 -18.35 13.58
CA GLY A 146 3.07 -17.89 14.17
C GLY A 146 3.70 -16.70 13.48
N ARG A 147 3.24 -16.31 12.29
CA ARG A 147 3.57 -15.05 11.62
C ARG A 147 2.71 -13.90 12.16
N TYR A 148 2.93 -12.70 11.65
CA TYR A 148 2.14 -11.51 11.97
C TYR A 148 1.59 -10.92 10.68
N ALA A 149 0.29 -10.64 10.66
CA ALA A 149 -0.39 -9.88 9.62
C ALA A 149 -0.38 -8.40 9.99
N TRP A 150 0.24 -7.57 9.18
CA TRP A 150 0.25 -6.10 9.29
C TRP A 150 -0.86 -5.59 8.38
N LYS A 151 -1.91 -5.06 8.97
CA LYS A 151 -3.10 -4.62 8.25
C LYS A 151 -2.97 -3.18 7.81
N PHE A 152 -3.26 -2.93 6.55
CA PHE A 152 -3.26 -1.59 5.97
C PHE A 152 -4.68 -1.11 5.70
N GLY A 153 -4.94 0.16 6.04
CA GLY A 153 -6.13 0.89 5.65
C GLY A 153 -5.91 1.66 4.35
N ALA A 154 -6.11 2.98 4.40
CA ALA A 154 -5.91 3.84 3.24
C ALA A 154 -4.47 3.75 2.68
N VAL A 155 -4.36 3.75 1.36
CA VAL A 155 -3.07 3.77 0.64
C VAL A 155 -3.06 4.93 -0.32
N TYR A 156 -2.06 5.80 -0.20
CA TYR A 156 -1.76 6.86 -1.16
C TYR A 156 -0.60 6.43 -2.05
N ARG A 157 -0.88 6.16 -3.31
CA ARG A 157 0.14 5.84 -4.31
C ARG A 157 0.76 7.12 -4.83
N LEU A 158 2.09 7.25 -4.76
CA LEU A 158 2.80 8.40 -5.30
C LEU A 158 2.63 8.47 -6.83
N LYS A 159 2.39 9.64 -7.37
CA LYS A 159 2.32 9.89 -8.82
C LYS A 159 3.63 9.49 -9.51
N GLN A 160 4.73 9.76 -8.84
CA GLN A 160 6.07 9.39 -9.28
C GLN A 160 6.79 8.62 -8.16
N PRO A 161 7.15 7.32 -8.36
CA PRO A 161 7.99 6.59 -7.43
C PRO A 161 9.33 7.29 -7.19
N VAL A 162 9.81 7.30 -5.95
CA VAL A 162 11.01 8.03 -5.54
C VAL A 162 12.14 7.07 -5.18
N LEU A 163 13.28 7.19 -5.84
CA LEU A 163 14.47 6.41 -5.52
C LEU A 163 14.87 6.58 -4.06
N ALA A 164 15.10 5.47 -3.37
CA ALA A 164 15.52 5.45 -1.98
C ALA A 164 16.39 4.23 -1.68
N VAL A 165 17.32 4.40 -0.73
CA VAL A 165 18.14 3.29 -0.23
C VAL A 165 17.38 2.60 0.90
N GLY A 166 16.84 1.41 0.64
CA GLY A 166 16.13 0.60 1.62
C GLY A 166 17.04 0.10 2.74
N ARG A 167 16.44 -0.15 3.91
CA ARG A 167 17.12 -0.71 5.08
C ARG A 167 16.34 -1.90 5.64
N LEU A 168 16.98 -2.68 6.49
CA LEU A 168 16.33 -3.77 7.23
C LEU A 168 15.39 -3.21 8.31
N GLY A 169 14.28 -3.88 8.54
CA GLY A 169 13.28 -3.49 9.51
C GLY A 169 12.55 -2.20 9.14
N LEU A 170 12.16 -1.45 10.15
CA LEU A 170 11.57 -0.11 10.00
C LEU A 170 12.68 0.94 10.03
N TRP A 171 12.60 1.91 9.10
CA TRP A 171 13.59 2.98 8.98
C TRP A 171 12.90 4.31 8.64
N GLN A 172 13.62 5.44 8.81
CA GLN A 172 13.08 6.75 8.51
C GLN A 172 13.43 7.15 7.08
N TRP A 173 12.42 7.49 6.31
CA TRP A 173 12.53 8.05 4.98
C TRP A 173 12.20 9.56 5.02
N THR A 174 13.06 10.37 4.42
CA THR A 174 12.81 11.79 4.22
C THR A 174 12.32 12.00 2.78
N PRO A 175 11.03 12.30 2.58
CA PRO A 175 10.50 12.62 1.27
C PRO A 175 11.17 13.85 0.65
N ALA A 176 11.29 13.87 -0.67
CA ALA A 176 11.68 15.08 -1.41
C ALA A 176 10.56 16.13 -1.32
N VAL A 177 10.93 17.42 -1.50
CA VAL A 177 9.96 18.53 -1.46
C VAL A 177 8.79 18.29 -2.41
N SER A 178 9.05 17.77 -3.61
CA SER A 178 8.01 17.45 -4.59
C SER A 178 6.95 16.44 -4.10
N VAL A 179 7.34 15.54 -3.19
CA VAL A 179 6.38 14.58 -2.57
C VAL A 179 5.49 15.31 -1.57
N TRP A 180 6.07 16.22 -0.77
CA TRP A 180 5.29 17.04 0.16
C TRP A 180 4.28 17.91 -0.59
N ASP A 181 4.71 18.57 -1.67
CA ASP A 181 3.84 19.37 -2.53
C ASP A 181 2.72 18.55 -3.16
N GLU A 182 3.04 17.34 -3.63
CA GLU A 182 2.06 16.41 -4.19
C GLU A 182 0.99 16.02 -3.17
N ILE A 183 1.42 15.66 -1.94
CA ILE A 183 0.53 15.28 -0.85
C ILE A 183 -0.35 16.44 -0.41
N GLN A 184 0.22 17.65 -0.30
CA GLN A 184 -0.52 18.87 0.05
C GLN A 184 -1.59 19.18 -1.00
N GLN A 185 -1.24 19.15 -2.28
CA GLN A 185 -2.18 19.38 -3.38
C GLN A 185 -3.33 18.36 -3.38
N MET A 186 -3.03 17.09 -3.13
CA MET A 186 -4.06 16.05 -3.04
C MET A 186 -5.01 16.31 -1.88
N LEU A 187 -4.47 16.64 -0.71
CA LEU A 187 -5.28 16.94 0.48
C LEU A 187 -6.18 18.17 0.27
N ASP A 188 -5.66 19.21 -0.36
CA ASP A 188 -6.43 20.42 -0.65
C ASP A 188 -7.55 20.15 -1.67
N GLY A 189 -7.29 19.29 -2.67
CA GLY A 189 -8.31 18.83 -3.60
C GLY A 189 -9.46 18.10 -2.91
N LEU A 190 -9.14 17.12 -2.07
CA LEU A 190 -10.15 16.35 -1.31
C LEU A 190 -10.99 17.23 -0.37
N ARG A 191 -10.38 18.25 0.24
CA ARG A 191 -11.10 19.22 1.09
C ARG A 191 -12.05 20.10 0.28
N ALA A 192 -11.66 20.51 -0.91
CA ALA A 192 -12.51 21.32 -1.79
C ALA A 192 -13.74 20.53 -2.27
N GLU A 193 -13.55 19.27 -2.66
CA GLU A 193 -14.64 18.36 -3.07
C GLU A 193 -15.64 18.14 -1.93
N GLY A 194 -15.18 17.83 -0.72
CA GLY A 194 -16.05 17.62 0.44
C GLY A 194 -16.81 18.88 0.90
N GLN A 195 -16.32 20.08 0.60
CA GLN A 195 -17.06 21.32 0.89
C GLN A 195 -18.20 21.58 -0.12
N VAL A 196 -18.05 21.16 -1.36
CA VAL A 196 -19.09 21.30 -2.39
C VAL A 196 -20.29 20.38 -2.07
N GLU A 197 -20.04 19.14 -1.64
CA GLU A 197 -21.09 18.20 -1.30
C GLU A 197 -21.91 18.59 -0.05
N SER A 198 -21.30 19.33 0.89
CA SER A 198 -21.98 19.79 2.11
C SER A 198 -22.90 20.98 1.91
N HIS A 199 -22.92 21.62 0.72
CA HIS A 199 -23.71 22.79 0.36
C HIS A 199 -24.75 22.52 -0.74
N ALA A 200 -24.87 21.30 -1.20
CA ALA A 200 -25.82 20.84 -2.20
C ALA A 200 -26.96 20.04 -1.56
#